data_430564d5b55186cfca945e6ffd6e89fb
#
_entry.id   430564d5b55186cfca945e6ffd6e89fb
#
_cell.length_a   1.000
_cell.length_b   1.000
_cell.length_c   1.000
_cell.angle_alpha   90.00
_cell.angle_beta   90.00
_cell.angle_gamma   90.00
#
_symmetry.space_group_name_H-M   'P 1'
#
loop_
_entity.id
_entity.type
_entity.pdbx_description
1 polymer ?
#
loop_
_entity_poly.entity_id
_entity_poly.type
_entity_poly.pdbx_seq_one_letter_code
_entity_poly.pdbx_strand_id
1 'polypeptide(L)'
;MAPRERNQRTTLSLAALLCGAFLASPQEDERPPHERIDVPSVAACGGCHERVVREWSESLHARAWTNANVRAATDDFKKKSCRPCHSPRSIFETGLERQPAFRDFNQLDGVHCLSCHGLSDGVAAARTLPDAPCRPRREPRLLQADHCYPCHQPTHHAFDEYRTSDAFALGIRCVDCHMQERPDASGRSHGPHGGMNAGFVRRAIAWEARRVDAAIEVKVRNRTGHKFPGEIPSRAFVLHLELEGREPQTLLLRKPFRGEERADDRLRPDEERTFRFPVPADAGAARLRLLFRPLPLMPLDAAFELGEWSG
;
A
#
# COMPACT_ATOMS: atom_id res chain seq x y z
N MET A 1 107.59 18.98 -24.27
CA MET A 1 106.49 18.11 -24.70
C MET A 1 105.49 18.02 -23.55
N ALA A 2 104.41 18.75 -23.61
CA ALA A 2 103.31 18.75 -22.60
C ALA A 2 102.04 18.28 -23.24
N PRO A 3 101.29 17.44 -22.63
CA PRO A 3 99.92 17.09 -23.18
C PRO A 3 98.88 18.05 -22.62
N ARG A 4 97.99 18.32 -23.49
CA ARG A 4 96.81 19.21 -23.32
C ARG A 4 95.81 18.60 -22.39
N GLU A 5 95.35 19.37 -21.41
CA GLU A 5 94.16 19.13 -20.62
C GLU A 5 92.89 19.35 -21.44
N ARG A 6 91.99 18.42 -21.37
CA ARG A 6 90.66 18.45 -22.07
C ARG A 6 89.59 18.75 -21.01
N ASN A 7 89.08 19.96 -21.09
CA ASN A 7 88.05 20.47 -20.26
C ASN A 7 86.69 19.78 -20.57
N GLN A 8 86.20 18.94 -19.63
CA GLN A 8 84.84 18.36 -19.75
C GLN A 8 83.85 19.31 -19.13
N ARG A 9 83.01 19.90 -20.01
CA ARG A 9 81.82 20.63 -19.59
C ARG A 9 80.67 19.63 -19.28
N THR A 10 80.27 19.56 -18.00
CA THR A 10 79.17 18.83 -17.51
C THR A 10 77.89 19.60 -17.87
N THR A 11 77.14 19.10 -18.79
CA THR A 11 75.78 19.59 -19.11
C THR A 11 74.78 18.99 -18.10
N LEU A 12 74.27 19.78 -17.19
CA LEU A 12 73.13 19.42 -16.33
C LEU A 12 71.84 19.43 -17.18
N SER A 13 71.31 18.25 -17.48
CA SER A 13 69.97 18.10 -18.06
C SER A 13 68.93 18.28 -16.97
N LEU A 14 68.19 19.39 -17.05
CA LEU A 14 66.98 19.60 -16.28
C LEU A 14 65.88 18.72 -16.85
N ALA A 15 65.58 17.56 -16.22
CA ALA A 15 64.40 16.77 -16.50
C ALA A 15 63.19 17.45 -15.84
N ALA A 16 62.40 18.16 -16.62
CA ALA A 16 61.12 18.69 -16.16
C ALA A 16 60.15 17.55 -15.95
N LEU A 17 59.84 17.21 -14.69
CA LEU A 17 58.70 16.34 -14.33
C LEU A 17 57.41 17.10 -14.65
N LEU A 18 56.82 16.81 -15.80
CA LEU A 18 55.43 17.13 -16.09
C LEU A 18 54.52 16.18 -15.28
N CYS A 19 54.13 16.65 -14.09
CA CYS A 19 53.06 16.03 -13.30
C CYS A 19 51.75 16.29 -14.05
N GLY A 20 51.38 15.38 -14.96
CA GLY A 20 50.07 15.35 -15.61
C GLY A 20 49.00 15.01 -14.57
N ALA A 21 48.36 16.04 -14.04
CA ALA A 21 47.12 15.85 -13.33
C ALA A 21 46.09 15.29 -14.32
N PHE A 22 45.93 13.98 -14.31
CA PHE A 22 44.76 13.33 -14.90
C PHE A 22 43.54 13.83 -14.11
N LEU A 23 42.90 14.87 -14.62
CA LEU A 23 41.52 15.18 -14.26
C LEU A 23 40.70 14.02 -14.76
N ALA A 24 40.39 13.08 -13.86
CA ALA A 24 39.41 12.05 -14.13
C ALA A 24 38.09 12.77 -14.45
N SER A 25 37.73 12.81 -15.72
CA SER A 25 36.38 13.21 -16.11
C SER A 25 35.40 12.33 -15.34
N PRO A 26 34.34 12.91 -14.74
CA PRO A 26 33.33 12.08 -14.15
C PRO A 26 32.83 11.14 -15.25
N GLN A 27 33.01 9.83 -15.05
CA GLN A 27 32.42 8.83 -15.94
C GLN A 27 30.92 9.04 -15.86
N GLU A 28 30.33 9.49 -16.96
CA GLU A 28 28.89 9.50 -17.08
C GLU A 28 28.41 8.05 -16.92
N ASP A 29 27.45 7.88 -16.01
CA ASP A 29 26.83 6.59 -15.76
C ASP A 29 26.07 6.16 -17.01
N GLU A 30 26.64 5.21 -17.78
CA GLU A 30 26.08 4.70 -19.03
C GLU A 30 24.82 3.85 -18.85
N ARG A 31 24.42 3.56 -17.60
CA ARG A 31 23.17 2.83 -17.35
C ARG A 31 21.98 3.61 -17.92
N PRO A 32 20.97 2.94 -18.47
CA PRO A 32 19.73 3.58 -18.89
C PRO A 32 19.13 4.42 -17.75
N PRO A 33 18.41 5.50 -18.02
CA PRO A 33 17.87 6.38 -16.97
C PRO A 33 17.12 5.66 -15.85
N HIS A 34 16.44 4.56 -16.17
CA HIS A 34 15.72 3.70 -15.21
C HIS A 34 16.64 2.80 -14.35
N GLU A 35 17.90 2.63 -14.73
CA GLU A 35 18.90 1.87 -13.96
C GLU A 35 19.82 2.77 -13.11
N ARG A 36 19.75 4.09 -13.31
CA ARG A 36 20.64 5.06 -12.66
C ARG A 36 20.24 5.44 -11.24
N ILE A 37 19.06 5.04 -10.79
CA ILE A 37 18.69 5.22 -9.41
C ILE A 37 19.34 4.07 -8.63
N ASP A 38 20.44 4.37 -7.96
CA ASP A 38 20.88 3.57 -6.82
C ASP A 38 19.74 3.60 -5.82
N VAL A 39 18.88 2.58 -5.87
CA VAL A 39 17.70 2.50 -5.01
C VAL A 39 18.23 2.22 -3.60
N PRO A 40 18.33 3.25 -2.75
CA PRO A 40 18.73 2.98 -1.38
C PRO A 40 17.71 2.03 -0.78
N SER A 41 18.17 1.08 0.02
CA SER A 41 17.28 0.27 0.84
C SER A 41 16.40 1.19 1.69
N VAL A 42 15.27 0.73 2.16
CA VAL A 42 14.42 1.48 3.09
C VAL A 42 15.21 2.01 4.29
N ALA A 43 16.24 1.27 4.73
CA ALA A 43 17.14 1.68 5.80
C ALA A 43 17.83 3.03 5.53
N ALA A 44 18.22 3.33 4.30
CA ALA A 44 18.83 4.61 3.95
C ALA A 44 17.84 5.78 4.10
N CYS A 45 16.56 5.55 3.78
CA CYS A 45 15.49 6.55 4.02
C CYS A 45 15.27 6.75 5.54
N GLY A 46 15.44 5.69 6.34
CA GLY A 46 15.24 5.68 7.78
C GLY A 46 16.14 6.65 8.55
N GLY A 47 17.33 6.92 8.03
CA GLY A 47 18.25 7.87 8.65
C GLY A 47 17.71 9.29 8.83
N CYS A 48 16.77 9.70 7.96
CA CYS A 48 16.08 11.01 8.04
C CYS A 48 14.58 10.88 8.28
N HIS A 49 13.98 9.76 7.90
CA HIS A 49 12.52 9.53 7.93
C HIS A 49 12.12 8.40 8.88
N GLU A 50 12.75 8.32 10.07
CA GLU A 50 12.54 7.24 11.04
C GLU A 50 11.06 6.95 11.34
N ARG A 51 10.27 7.99 11.61
CA ARG A 51 8.84 7.85 11.87
C ARG A 51 8.09 7.23 10.71
N VAL A 52 8.38 7.68 9.48
CA VAL A 52 7.73 7.20 8.27
C VAL A 52 8.08 5.74 8.00
N VAL A 53 9.37 5.38 8.18
CA VAL A 53 9.83 3.99 8.01
C VAL A 53 9.19 3.07 9.04
N ARG A 54 9.08 3.50 10.29
CA ARG A 54 8.38 2.73 11.34
C ARG A 54 6.91 2.50 11.00
N GLU A 55 6.18 3.54 10.60
CA GLU A 55 4.79 3.42 10.16
C GLU A 55 4.65 2.49 8.94
N TRP A 56 5.51 2.66 7.92
CA TRP A 56 5.51 1.83 6.73
C TRP A 56 5.79 0.36 7.06
N SER A 57 6.72 0.07 7.97
CA SER A 57 7.10 -1.31 8.33
C SER A 57 5.94 -2.14 8.89
N GLU A 58 4.93 -1.48 9.48
CA GLU A 58 3.70 -2.11 9.96
C GLU A 58 2.66 -2.33 8.86
N SER A 59 2.86 -1.73 7.67
CA SER A 59 1.89 -1.78 6.56
C SER A 59 1.94 -3.10 5.79
N LEU A 60 0.88 -3.37 5.03
CA LEU A 60 0.88 -4.48 4.06
C LEU A 60 1.80 -4.21 2.86
N HIS A 61 2.12 -2.96 2.57
CA HIS A 61 3.08 -2.60 1.53
C HIS A 61 4.49 -3.11 1.88
N ALA A 62 4.95 -2.89 3.12
CA ALA A 62 6.23 -3.43 3.57
C ALA A 62 6.28 -4.96 3.49
N ARG A 63 5.16 -5.61 3.76
CA ARG A 63 5.06 -7.08 3.77
C ARG A 63 4.54 -7.68 2.45
N ALA A 64 4.46 -6.88 1.39
CA ALA A 64 3.87 -7.32 0.12
C ALA A 64 4.58 -8.54 -0.48
N TRP A 65 5.89 -8.68 -0.28
CA TRP A 65 6.68 -9.82 -0.75
C TRP A 65 6.80 -10.96 0.27
N THR A 66 6.79 -10.65 1.56
CA THR A 66 7.08 -11.62 2.64
C THR A 66 5.84 -12.22 3.28
N ASN A 67 4.65 -11.65 3.04
CA ASN A 67 3.40 -12.12 3.63
C ASN A 67 3.07 -13.54 3.21
N ALA A 68 2.93 -14.46 4.18
CA ALA A 68 2.72 -15.88 3.94
C ALA A 68 1.44 -16.17 3.12
N ASN A 69 0.35 -15.43 3.34
CA ASN A 69 -0.89 -15.61 2.58
C ASN A 69 -0.71 -15.17 1.11
N VAL A 70 0.05 -14.11 0.87
CA VAL A 70 0.38 -13.67 -0.50
C VAL A 70 1.25 -14.71 -1.18
N ARG A 71 2.28 -15.20 -0.52
CA ARG A 71 3.17 -16.24 -1.06
C ARG A 71 2.40 -17.50 -1.42
N ALA A 72 1.51 -17.96 -0.54
CA ALA A 72 0.64 -19.11 -0.82
C ALA A 72 -0.29 -18.85 -2.02
N ALA A 73 -0.95 -17.69 -2.09
CA ALA A 73 -1.86 -17.34 -3.19
C ALA A 73 -1.16 -17.17 -4.55
N THR A 74 0.12 -16.81 -4.55
CA THR A 74 0.93 -16.57 -5.75
C THR A 74 1.80 -17.76 -6.16
N ASP A 75 1.68 -18.90 -5.45
CA ASP A 75 2.60 -20.04 -5.58
C ASP A 75 4.06 -19.58 -5.43
N ASP A 76 4.34 -18.93 -4.33
CA ASP A 76 5.65 -18.37 -4.01
C ASP A 76 6.20 -17.45 -5.12
N PHE A 77 5.33 -16.61 -5.68
CA PHE A 77 5.62 -15.74 -6.81
C PHE A 77 6.07 -16.44 -8.11
N LYS A 78 5.79 -17.74 -8.28
CA LYS A 78 5.89 -18.39 -9.58
C LYS A 78 4.92 -17.79 -10.59
N LYS A 79 3.76 -17.31 -10.13
CA LYS A 79 2.83 -16.49 -10.92
C LYS A 79 3.46 -15.12 -11.19
N LYS A 80 4.20 -15.00 -12.31
CA LYS A 80 5.00 -13.81 -12.66
C LYS A 80 4.19 -12.52 -12.71
N SER A 81 2.90 -12.59 -13.07
CA SER A 81 1.99 -11.44 -13.12
C SER A 81 1.76 -10.75 -11.76
N CYS A 82 2.05 -11.42 -10.65
CA CYS A 82 1.90 -10.85 -9.31
C CYS A 82 3.09 -9.98 -8.90
N ARG A 83 4.28 -10.29 -9.44
CA ARG A 83 5.56 -9.68 -9.03
C ARG A 83 5.60 -8.15 -9.17
N PRO A 84 5.10 -7.55 -10.28
CA PRO A 84 5.18 -6.10 -10.49
C PRO A 84 4.49 -5.26 -9.40
N CYS A 85 3.39 -5.74 -8.82
CA CYS A 85 2.68 -5.03 -7.77
C CYS A 85 3.23 -5.34 -6.37
N HIS A 86 3.88 -6.49 -6.18
CA HIS A 86 4.38 -6.93 -4.88
C HIS A 86 5.86 -6.59 -4.62
N SER A 87 6.61 -6.30 -5.68
CA SER A 87 7.97 -5.74 -5.65
C SER A 87 8.13 -4.79 -6.84
N PRO A 88 7.48 -3.62 -6.81
CA PRO A 88 7.48 -2.69 -7.93
C PRO A 88 8.75 -1.86 -7.99
N ARG A 89 9.19 -1.54 -9.21
CA ARG A 89 10.00 -0.37 -9.49
C ARG A 89 9.13 0.89 -9.36
N SER A 90 9.72 2.06 -9.55
CA SER A 90 8.93 3.29 -9.49
C SER A 90 7.78 3.29 -10.49
N ILE A 91 6.59 3.67 -10.02
CA ILE A 91 5.42 3.84 -10.88
C ILE A 91 5.60 5.00 -11.89
N PHE A 92 6.51 5.94 -11.62
CA PHE A 92 6.82 7.02 -12.54
C PHE A 92 7.67 6.57 -13.74
N GLU A 93 8.34 5.41 -13.66
CA GLU A 93 9.09 4.85 -14.79
C GLU A 93 8.16 4.35 -15.90
N THR A 94 7.07 3.70 -15.54
CA THR A 94 6.09 3.13 -16.50
C THR A 94 4.91 4.04 -16.77
N GLY A 95 4.71 5.05 -15.92
CA GLY A 95 3.55 5.93 -15.93
C GLY A 95 2.39 5.40 -15.10
N LEU A 96 1.50 6.33 -14.70
CA LEU A 96 0.42 6.04 -13.75
C LEU A 96 -0.74 5.23 -14.34
N GLU A 97 -0.77 5.03 -15.66
CA GLU A 97 -1.83 4.27 -16.34
C GLU A 97 -1.47 2.80 -16.57
N ARG A 98 -0.26 2.39 -16.20
CA ARG A 98 0.29 1.07 -16.48
C ARG A 98 0.76 0.37 -15.21
N GLN A 99 0.72 -0.96 -15.23
CA GLN A 99 1.34 -1.75 -14.20
C GLN A 99 2.84 -1.43 -14.11
N PRO A 100 3.41 -1.26 -12.90
CA PRO A 100 4.84 -0.96 -12.75
C PRO A 100 5.71 -2.10 -13.27
N ALA A 101 6.97 -1.81 -13.57
CA ALA A 101 7.96 -2.84 -13.83
C ALA A 101 8.28 -3.61 -12.54
N PHE A 102 8.67 -4.87 -12.69
CA PHE A 102 9.12 -5.68 -11.57
C PHE A 102 10.52 -5.27 -11.13
N ARG A 103 10.72 -5.12 -9.81
CA ARG A 103 12.00 -4.89 -9.17
C ARG A 103 12.54 -6.21 -8.65
N ASP A 104 13.64 -6.69 -9.23
CA ASP A 104 14.26 -8.00 -8.98
C ASP A 104 15.35 -8.01 -7.91
N PHE A 105 15.56 -6.87 -7.23
CA PHE A 105 16.48 -6.70 -6.12
C PHE A 105 15.75 -6.16 -4.89
N ASN A 106 16.30 -6.30 -3.68
CA ASN A 106 15.71 -5.85 -2.40
C ASN A 106 14.21 -6.18 -2.27
N GLN A 107 13.80 -7.36 -2.75
CA GLN A 107 12.39 -7.76 -2.80
C GLN A 107 11.75 -7.84 -1.43
N LEU A 108 12.55 -8.11 -0.38
CA LEU A 108 12.08 -8.18 1.01
C LEU A 108 11.49 -6.85 1.50
N ASP A 109 11.85 -5.73 0.87
CA ASP A 109 11.27 -4.41 1.14
C ASP A 109 9.83 -4.26 0.58
N GLY A 110 9.31 -5.24 -0.15
CA GLY A 110 7.95 -5.20 -0.71
C GLY A 110 7.71 -3.98 -1.61
N VAL A 111 6.63 -3.24 -1.34
CA VAL A 111 6.38 -1.93 -1.96
C VAL A 111 7.08 -0.87 -1.10
N HIS A 112 8.28 -0.48 -1.52
CA HIS A 112 9.15 0.40 -0.73
C HIS A 112 8.97 1.89 -1.09
N CYS A 113 9.72 2.76 -0.42
CA CYS A 113 9.61 4.21 -0.57
C CYS A 113 9.69 4.66 -2.03
N LEU A 114 10.70 4.21 -2.77
CA LEU A 114 10.90 4.61 -4.16
C LEU A 114 9.94 3.97 -5.16
N SER A 115 9.18 2.96 -4.77
CA SER A 115 8.08 2.46 -5.61
C SER A 115 7.05 3.55 -5.89
N CYS A 116 6.77 4.39 -4.88
CA CYS A 116 5.84 5.52 -4.95
C CYS A 116 6.54 6.87 -5.15
N HIS A 117 7.76 7.03 -4.63
CA HIS A 117 8.45 8.32 -4.58
C HIS A 117 9.64 8.44 -5.55
N GLY A 118 10.04 7.38 -6.26
CA GLY A 118 11.20 7.42 -7.16
C GLY A 118 10.96 8.24 -8.42
N LEU A 119 11.82 9.23 -8.68
CA LEU A 119 11.93 9.94 -9.95
C LEU A 119 13.26 9.57 -10.61
N SER A 120 13.43 9.83 -11.88
CA SER A 120 14.68 9.56 -12.61
C SER A 120 15.88 10.32 -12.06
N ASP A 121 15.66 11.44 -11.39
CA ASP A 121 16.68 12.37 -10.91
C ASP A 121 16.49 12.82 -9.45
N GLY A 122 15.70 12.08 -8.67
CA GLY A 122 15.46 12.43 -7.27
C GLY A 122 14.24 11.71 -6.68
N VAL A 123 13.59 12.36 -5.75
CA VAL A 123 12.47 11.82 -4.99
C VAL A 123 11.24 12.73 -5.10
N ALA A 124 10.09 12.16 -5.44
CA ALA A 124 8.81 12.86 -5.42
C ALA A 124 8.44 13.25 -3.98
N ALA A 125 8.07 14.50 -3.76
CA ALA A 125 7.77 15.04 -2.44
C ALA A 125 6.69 16.13 -2.48
N ALA A 126 6.25 16.61 -1.31
CA ALA A 126 5.32 17.74 -1.22
C ALA A 126 5.96 19.09 -1.60
N ARG A 127 7.29 19.20 -1.47
CA ARG A 127 8.05 20.41 -1.77
C ARG A 127 9.42 20.08 -2.38
N THR A 128 10.02 21.03 -3.06
CA THR A 128 11.38 20.92 -3.61
C THR A 128 12.39 21.40 -2.58
N LEU A 129 13.45 20.60 -2.34
CA LEU A 129 14.57 20.92 -1.45
C LEU A 129 15.86 20.47 -2.16
N PRO A 130 16.48 21.34 -2.98
CA PRO A 130 17.59 20.95 -3.86
C PRO A 130 18.85 20.51 -3.10
N ASP A 131 19.07 21.04 -1.90
CA ASP A 131 20.26 20.75 -1.10
C ASP A 131 20.14 19.48 -0.24
N ALA A 132 18.94 18.85 -0.19
CA ALA A 132 18.77 17.59 0.51
C ALA A 132 19.40 16.43 -0.29
N PRO A 133 20.06 15.45 0.37
CA PRO A 133 20.77 14.35 -0.30
C PRO A 133 19.91 13.55 -1.29
N CYS A 134 18.61 13.37 -0.99
CA CYS A 134 17.67 12.65 -1.85
C CYS A 134 17.02 13.54 -2.94
N ARG A 135 17.42 14.83 -3.05
CA ARG A 135 16.90 15.80 -4.05
C ARG A 135 15.38 15.76 -4.20
N PRO A 136 14.62 16.02 -3.14
CA PRO A 136 13.16 15.97 -3.21
C PRO A 136 12.64 17.08 -4.12
N ARG A 137 11.71 16.70 -4.99
CA ARG A 137 11.03 17.61 -5.94
C ARG A 137 9.54 17.56 -5.70
N ARG A 138 8.89 18.71 -5.80
CA ARG A 138 7.44 18.80 -5.67
C ARG A 138 6.78 18.00 -6.79
N GLU A 139 5.96 17.01 -6.41
CA GLU A 139 5.21 16.16 -7.32
C GLU A 139 3.73 16.06 -6.85
N PRO A 140 2.86 16.90 -7.43
CA PRO A 140 1.44 16.94 -7.04
C PRO A 140 0.69 15.63 -7.24
N ARG A 141 1.14 14.78 -8.19
CA ARG A 141 0.50 13.49 -8.48
C ARG A 141 0.54 12.51 -7.31
N LEU A 142 1.46 12.66 -6.35
CA LEU A 142 1.48 11.88 -5.11
C LEU A 142 0.17 11.91 -4.34
N LEU A 143 -0.61 12.98 -4.47
CA LEU A 143 -1.88 13.15 -3.77
C LEU A 143 -3.09 12.78 -4.60
N GLN A 144 -2.92 12.45 -5.87
CA GLN A 144 -4.01 12.08 -6.77
C GLN A 144 -4.36 10.60 -6.61
N ALA A 145 -5.61 10.25 -6.86
CA ALA A 145 -6.04 8.85 -6.83
C ALA A 145 -5.27 8.00 -7.85
N ASP A 146 -4.96 8.56 -9.02
CA ASP A 146 -4.23 7.89 -10.10
C ASP A 146 -2.84 7.39 -9.67
N HIS A 147 -2.26 7.94 -8.60
CA HIS A 147 -1.03 7.44 -8.01
C HIS A 147 -1.14 5.99 -7.51
N CYS A 148 -2.32 5.57 -7.07
CA CYS A 148 -2.59 4.22 -6.58
C CYS A 148 -3.03 3.25 -7.71
N TYR A 149 -3.44 3.81 -8.86
CA TYR A 149 -4.02 3.09 -9.98
C TYR A 149 -3.14 1.94 -10.51
N PRO A 150 -1.82 2.10 -10.71
CA PRO A 150 -0.98 1.08 -11.36
C PRO A 150 -1.05 -0.31 -10.72
N CYS A 151 -1.29 -0.36 -9.40
CA CYS A 151 -1.35 -1.60 -8.64
C CYS A 151 -2.79 -1.97 -8.23
N HIS A 152 -3.63 -0.98 -7.89
CA HIS A 152 -4.95 -1.24 -7.31
C HIS A 152 -6.09 -1.38 -8.33
N GLN A 153 -5.92 -0.94 -9.59
CA GLN A 153 -6.93 -1.13 -10.63
C GLN A 153 -6.81 -2.46 -11.38
N PRO A 154 -5.63 -2.90 -11.86
CA PRO A 154 -5.55 -4.04 -12.78
C PRO A 154 -6.08 -5.37 -12.24
N THR A 155 -6.07 -5.53 -10.92
CA THR A 155 -6.50 -6.77 -10.26
C THR A 155 -7.68 -6.60 -9.32
N HIS A 156 -7.95 -5.38 -8.88
CA HIS A 156 -8.88 -5.13 -7.78
C HIS A 156 -10.07 -4.27 -8.16
N HIS A 157 -10.07 -3.62 -9.35
CA HIS A 157 -11.17 -2.78 -9.82
C HIS A 157 -11.63 -1.69 -8.83
N ALA A 158 -10.78 -1.36 -7.84
CA ALA A 158 -11.11 -0.41 -6.78
C ALA A 158 -11.42 1.00 -7.34
N PHE A 159 -10.81 1.35 -8.48
CA PHE A 159 -11.05 2.62 -9.14
C PHE A 159 -12.42 2.72 -9.81
N ASP A 160 -12.89 1.64 -10.41
CA ASP A 160 -14.22 1.63 -11.03
C ASP A 160 -15.30 1.83 -9.97
N GLU A 161 -15.13 1.19 -8.81
CA GLU A 161 -16.00 1.37 -7.66
C GLU A 161 -15.91 2.78 -7.07
N TYR A 162 -14.68 3.30 -6.89
CA TYR A 162 -14.45 4.64 -6.36
C TYR A 162 -15.08 5.73 -7.22
N ARG A 163 -14.98 5.65 -8.54
CA ARG A 163 -15.57 6.63 -9.46
C ARG A 163 -17.09 6.72 -9.38
N THR A 164 -17.76 5.74 -8.78
CA THR A 164 -19.21 5.74 -8.58
C THR A 164 -19.62 6.17 -7.16
N SER A 165 -18.66 6.57 -6.31
CA SER A 165 -18.90 6.89 -4.90
C SER A 165 -19.10 8.39 -4.66
N ASP A 166 -19.78 8.73 -3.55
CA ASP A 166 -19.85 10.09 -3.02
C ASP A 166 -18.45 10.64 -2.72
N ALA A 167 -17.52 9.78 -2.29
CA ALA A 167 -16.14 10.20 -2.03
C ALA A 167 -15.48 10.79 -3.28
N PHE A 168 -15.67 10.17 -4.46
CA PHE A 168 -15.17 10.72 -5.71
C PHE A 168 -15.86 12.04 -6.06
N ALA A 169 -17.18 12.12 -5.94
CA ALA A 169 -17.96 13.33 -6.24
C ALA A 169 -17.56 14.52 -5.33
N LEU A 170 -17.18 14.24 -4.09
CA LEU A 170 -16.72 15.23 -3.13
C LEU A 170 -15.22 15.54 -3.21
N GLY A 171 -14.48 14.90 -4.13
CA GLY A 171 -13.04 15.09 -4.27
C GLY A 171 -12.19 14.48 -3.15
N ILE A 172 -12.75 13.57 -2.34
CA ILE A 172 -12.04 12.83 -1.29
C ILE A 172 -11.19 11.75 -1.96
N ARG A 173 -9.88 11.84 -1.81
CA ARG A 173 -8.90 10.99 -2.49
C ARG A 173 -8.56 9.75 -1.67
N CYS A 174 -7.95 8.74 -2.30
CA CYS A 174 -7.49 7.54 -1.62
C CYS A 174 -6.59 7.86 -0.42
N VAL A 175 -5.67 8.82 -0.59
CA VAL A 175 -4.74 9.26 0.45
C VAL A 175 -5.42 9.94 1.65
N ASP A 176 -6.61 10.52 1.48
CA ASP A 176 -7.31 11.21 2.56
C ASP A 176 -7.89 10.22 3.59
N CYS A 177 -8.15 8.98 3.17
CA CYS A 177 -8.52 7.88 4.06
C CYS A 177 -7.33 6.98 4.40
N HIS A 178 -6.55 6.54 3.41
CA HIS A 178 -5.50 5.52 3.59
C HIS A 178 -4.14 6.06 4.00
N MET A 179 -3.90 7.35 3.82
CA MET A 179 -2.66 8.05 4.21
C MET A 179 -3.02 9.38 4.85
N GLN A 180 -3.76 9.32 5.94
CA GLN A 180 -4.31 10.51 6.61
C GLN A 180 -3.22 11.51 6.97
N GLU A 181 -3.53 12.79 6.81
CA GLU A 181 -2.65 13.85 7.26
C GLU A 181 -2.48 13.78 8.77
N ARG A 182 -1.25 13.96 9.26
CA ARG A 182 -0.99 13.93 10.69
C ARG A 182 -1.49 15.20 11.36
N PRO A 183 -1.99 15.12 12.60
CA PRO A 183 -2.47 16.29 13.32
C PRO A 183 -1.43 17.40 13.49
N ASP A 184 -0.14 17.04 13.52
CA ASP A 184 0.99 17.96 13.63
C ASP A 184 1.45 18.56 12.29
N ALA A 185 0.69 18.32 11.21
CA ALA A 185 1.01 18.73 9.84
C ALA A 185 2.39 18.28 9.34
N SER A 186 3.01 17.28 9.98
CA SER A 186 4.32 16.73 9.58
C SER A 186 4.27 15.83 8.34
N GLY A 187 3.18 15.88 7.60
CA GLY A 187 2.92 15.08 6.40
C GLY A 187 1.89 13.96 6.65
N ARG A 188 1.85 12.98 5.76
CA ARG A 188 0.86 11.90 5.81
C ARG A 188 1.39 10.65 6.48
N SER A 189 0.51 9.93 7.17
CA SER A 189 0.81 8.63 7.77
C SER A 189 1.01 7.57 6.70
N HIS A 190 2.02 6.71 6.90
CA HIS A 190 2.31 5.53 6.07
C HIS A 190 1.95 4.22 6.79
N GLY A 191 1.22 4.32 7.89
CA GLY A 191 0.83 3.19 8.74
C GLY A 191 -0.22 2.27 8.11
N PRO A 192 -0.64 1.24 8.86
CA PRO A 192 -1.51 0.18 8.36
C PRO A 192 -2.99 0.60 8.27
N HIS A 193 -3.30 1.61 7.46
CA HIS A 193 -4.68 2.07 7.24
C HIS A 193 -5.38 1.22 6.18
N GLY A 194 -5.81 0.02 6.56
CA GLY A 194 -6.45 -0.93 5.66
C GLY A 194 -7.13 -2.09 6.39
N GLY A 195 -7.51 -3.13 5.67
CA GLY A 195 -8.27 -4.27 6.19
C GLY A 195 -7.59 -5.13 7.26
N MET A 196 -6.33 -4.84 7.63
CA MET A 196 -5.65 -5.49 8.76
C MET A 196 -5.62 -4.61 10.02
N ASN A 197 -6.29 -3.46 10.01
CA ASN A 197 -6.41 -2.58 11.16
C ASN A 197 -7.87 -2.49 11.61
N ALA A 198 -8.20 -3.11 12.73
CA ALA A 198 -9.56 -3.16 13.26
C ALA A 198 -10.18 -1.76 13.50
N GLY A 199 -9.40 -0.82 14.04
CA GLY A 199 -9.85 0.56 14.26
C GLY A 199 -10.14 1.30 12.96
N PHE A 200 -9.38 1.03 11.90
CA PHE A 200 -9.63 1.58 10.58
C PHE A 200 -10.91 0.99 9.95
N VAL A 201 -11.07 -0.34 10.02
CA VAL A 201 -12.23 -1.04 9.46
C VAL A 201 -13.53 -0.67 10.17
N ARG A 202 -13.51 -0.43 11.49
CA ARG A 202 -14.72 0.03 12.23
C ARG A 202 -15.31 1.31 11.66
N ARG A 203 -14.51 2.20 11.11
CA ARG A 203 -14.97 3.45 10.49
C ARG A 203 -15.55 3.27 9.08
N ALA A 204 -15.34 2.10 8.48
CA ALA A 204 -15.79 1.79 7.12
C ALA A 204 -17.32 1.66 6.99
N ILE A 205 -18.02 1.41 8.10
CA ILE A 205 -19.48 1.29 8.13
C ILE A 205 -20.10 2.18 9.20
N ALA A 206 -21.34 2.61 8.94
CA ALA A 206 -22.28 3.01 9.97
C ALA A 206 -23.35 1.92 10.09
N TRP A 207 -23.83 1.67 11.29
CA TRP A 207 -24.85 0.65 11.49
C TRP A 207 -25.74 0.97 12.68
N GLU A 208 -26.95 0.42 12.66
CA GLU A 208 -27.91 0.39 13.76
C GLU A 208 -28.64 -0.95 13.75
N ALA A 209 -29.07 -1.40 14.91
CA ALA A 209 -29.90 -2.60 15.03
C ALA A 209 -31.03 -2.36 16.01
N ARG A 210 -32.18 -2.99 15.75
CA ARG A 210 -33.36 -2.90 16.60
C ARG A 210 -34.20 -4.15 16.47
N ARG A 211 -34.92 -4.50 17.52
CA ARG A 211 -35.96 -5.53 17.45
C ARG A 211 -37.25 -4.92 16.89
N VAL A 212 -37.80 -5.54 15.88
CA VAL A 212 -39.05 -5.11 15.21
C VAL A 212 -39.93 -6.36 15.04
N ASP A 213 -41.02 -6.42 15.77
CA ASP A 213 -41.91 -7.56 15.77
C ASP A 213 -41.17 -8.89 16.01
N ALA A 214 -41.30 -9.84 15.09
CA ALA A 214 -40.66 -11.14 15.12
C ALA A 214 -39.29 -11.14 14.39
N ALA A 215 -38.56 -10.04 14.40
CA ALA A 215 -37.26 -9.96 13.74
C ALA A 215 -36.30 -8.97 14.43
N ILE A 216 -35.00 -9.13 14.18
CA ILE A 216 -33.99 -8.09 14.40
C ILE A 216 -33.66 -7.50 13.03
N GLU A 217 -33.86 -6.22 12.90
CA GLU A 217 -33.45 -5.43 11.75
C GLU A 217 -32.08 -4.82 12.00
N VAL A 218 -31.18 -5.00 11.05
CA VAL A 218 -29.82 -4.44 11.07
C VAL A 218 -29.64 -3.60 9.84
N LYS A 219 -29.52 -2.30 10.01
CA LYS A 219 -29.28 -1.36 8.95
C LYS A 219 -27.80 -1.05 8.89
N VAL A 220 -27.18 -1.25 7.75
CA VAL A 220 -25.73 -1.02 7.56
C VAL A 220 -25.52 -0.12 6.36
N ARG A 221 -24.73 0.94 6.54
CA ARG A 221 -24.28 1.82 5.45
C ARG A 221 -22.78 1.67 5.24
N ASN A 222 -22.37 1.40 4.00
CA ASN A 222 -20.96 1.49 3.59
C ASN A 222 -20.56 2.96 3.48
N ARG A 223 -19.49 3.35 4.17
CA ARG A 223 -18.94 4.71 4.20
C ARG A 223 -17.64 4.84 3.42
N THR A 224 -17.28 3.81 2.64
CA THR A 224 -16.03 3.79 1.87
C THR A 224 -16.28 4.09 0.40
N GLY A 225 -15.27 4.59 -0.29
CA GLY A 225 -15.33 4.84 -1.73
C GLY A 225 -15.23 3.57 -2.60
N HIS A 226 -15.37 2.38 -2.04
CA HIS A 226 -15.32 1.10 -2.75
C HIS A 226 -16.23 0.08 -2.08
N LYS A 227 -16.47 -1.07 -2.70
CA LYS A 227 -17.29 -2.11 -2.08
C LYS A 227 -16.69 -2.61 -0.77
N PHE A 228 -17.55 -2.77 0.24
CA PHE A 228 -17.19 -3.33 1.54
C PHE A 228 -17.64 -4.81 1.62
N PRO A 229 -16.79 -5.74 2.08
CA PRO A 229 -15.57 -5.61 2.86
C PRO A 229 -14.25 -5.47 2.04
N GLY A 230 -14.30 -5.18 0.76
CA GLY A 230 -13.14 -4.94 -0.09
C GLY A 230 -12.95 -5.99 -1.19
N GLU A 231 -11.90 -5.83 -1.98
CA GLU A 231 -11.70 -6.54 -3.25
C GLU A 231 -11.11 -7.95 -3.11
N ILE A 232 -10.57 -8.29 -1.94
CA ILE A 232 -9.95 -9.60 -1.72
C ILE A 232 -11.04 -10.62 -1.36
N PRO A 233 -11.25 -11.70 -2.14
CA PRO A 233 -12.33 -12.68 -1.90
C PRO A 233 -12.28 -13.35 -0.52
N SER A 234 -11.11 -13.38 0.11
CA SER A 234 -10.94 -13.94 1.45
C SER A 234 -11.46 -13.05 2.57
N ARG A 235 -11.73 -11.77 2.29
CA ARG A 235 -12.31 -10.84 3.27
C ARG A 235 -13.81 -11.00 3.31
N ALA A 236 -14.36 -11.00 4.51
CA ALA A 236 -15.81 -11.11 4.68
C ALA A 236 -16.30 -10.14 5.77
N PHE A 237 -17.47 -9.58 5.52
CA PHE A 237 -18.30 -8.93 6.54
C PHE A 237 -19.33 -9.92 7.00
N VAL A 238 -19.44 -10.12 8.31
CA VAL A 238 -20.31 -11.14 8.91
C VAL A 238 -21.24 -10.47 9.90
N LEU A 239 -22.52 -10.79 9.75
CA LEU A 239 -23.56 -10.52 10.73
C LEU A 239 -23.87 -11.85 11.40
N HIS A 240 -23.63 -11.94 12.71
CA HIS A 240 -23.75 -13.15 13.50
C HIS A 240 -24.70 -12.92 14.65
N LEU A 241 -25.88 -13.54 14.57
CA LEU A 241 -26.93 -13.46 15.59
C LEU A 241 -26.95 -14.74 16.42
N GLU A 242 -26.74 -14.60 17.71
CA GLU A 242 -26.92 -15.63 18.73
C GLU A 242 -28.25 -15.41 19.43
N LEU A 243 -29.04 -16.47 19.57
CA LEU A 243 -30.31 -16.50 20.31
C LEU A 243 -30.18 -17.55 21.40
N GLU A 244 -30.60 -17.21 22.62
CA GLU A 244 -30.54 -18.12 23.74
C GLU A 244 -31.25 -19.45 23.43
N GLY A 245 -30.53 -20.57 23.64
CA GLY A 245 -31.05 -21.95 23.43
C GLY A 245 -31.28 -22.32 21.96
N ARG A 246 -30.73 -21.58 20.97
CA ARG A 246 -30.92 -21.83 19.54
C ARG A 246 -29.61 -21.82 18.77
N GLU A 247 -29.62 -22.42 17.59
CA GLU A 247 -28.50 -22.33 16.66
C GLU A 247 -28.33 -20.88 16.16
N PRO A 248 -27.09 -20.38 16.07
CA PRO A 248 -26.84 -19.01 15.60
C PRO A 248 -27.17 -18.85 14.14
N GLN A 249 -27.63 -17.66 13.77
CA GLN A 249 -27.87 -17.26 12.38
C GLN A 249 -26.67 -16.44 11.90
N THR A 250 -26.10 -16.81 10.76
CA THR A 250 -24.92 -16.11 10.21
C THR A 250 -25.15 -15.72 8.76
N LEU A 251 -24.98 -14.43 8.48
CA LEU A 251 -24.97 -13.89 7.13
C LEU A 251 -23.55 -13.39 6.81
N LEU A 252 -23.04 -13.82 5.65
CA LEU A 252 -21.67 -13.51 5.23
C LEU A 252 -21.70 -12.84 3.86
N LEU A 253 -21.13 -11.63 3.79
CA LEU A 253 -20.96 -10.84 2.58
C LEU A 253 -19.50 -10.84 2.18
N ARG A 254 -19.21 -11.17 0.92
CA ARG A 254 -17.86 -11.16 0.37
C ARG A 254 -17.84 -11.16 -1.17
N LYS A 255 -16.71 -10.86 -1.74
CA LYS A 255 -16.46 -11.11 -3.16
C LYS A 255 -16.42 -12.62 -3.42
N PRO A 256 -17.04 -13.13 -4.51
CA PRO A 256 -16.88 -14.54 -4.89
C PRO A 256 -15.42 -14.86 -5.24
N PHE A 257 -14.99 -16.08 -4.99
CA PHE A 257 -13.74 -16.59 -5.54
C PHE A 257 -13.89 -16.81 -7.06
N ARG A 258 -12.77 -16.80 -7.76
CA ARG A 258 -12.79 -17.04 -9.20
C ARG A 258 -13.38 -18.44 -9.50
N GLY A 259 -14.43 -18.47 -10.29
CA GLY A 259 -15.14 -19.71 -10.67
C GLY A 259 -16.15 -20.18 -9.64
N GLU A 260 -16.43 -19.43 -8.60
CA GLU A 260 -17.50 -19.72 -7.65
C GLU A 260 -18.83 -19.19 -8.19
N GLU A 261 -19.86 -20.03 -8.17
CA GLU A 261 -21.25 -19.68 -8.54
C GLU A 261 -21.95 -18.95 -7.39
N ARG A 262 -21.42 -17.80 -7.01
CA ARG A 262 -21.99 -16.93 -5.99
C ARG A 262 -22.06 -15.51 -6.52
N ALA A 263 -23.15 -14.81 -6.25
CA ALA A 263 -23.26 -13.39 -6.55
C ALA A 263 -22.27 -12.57 -5.67
N ASP A 264 -21.79 -11.45 -6.20
CA ASP A 264 -21.08 -10.45 -5.42
C ASP A 264 -22.08 -9.68 -4.55
N ASP A 265 -22.20 -10.08 -3.30
CA ASP A 265 -23.14 -9.54 -2.33
C ASP A 265 -22.56 -8.45 -1.43
N ARG A 266 -21.34 -7.98 -1.71
CA ARG A 266 -20.72 -6.86 -1.00
C ARG A 266 -21.61 -5.61 -1.04
N LEU A 267 -21.50 -4.77 -0.02
CA LEU A 267 -22.13 -3.45 -0.02
C LEU A 267 -21.40 -2.53 -1.01
N ARG A 268 -22.14 -1.94 -1.97
CA ARG A 268 -21.58 -0.93 -2.88
C ARG A 268 -21.15 0.32 -2.14
N PRO A 269 -20.31 1.20 -2.74
CA PRO A 269 -20.06 2.51 -2.17
C PRO A 269 -21.36 3.20 -1.79
N ASP A 270 -21.39 3.83 -0.61
CA ASP A 270 -22.50 4.60 -0.06
C ASP A 270 -23.83 3.83 0.10
N GLU A 271 -23.87 2.55 -0.26
CA GLU A 271 -25.06 1.72 -0.12
C GLU A 271 -25.46 1.57 1.35
N GLU A 272 -26.75 1.75 1.59
CA GLU A 272 -27.42 1.40 2.83
C GLU A 272 -28.29 0.17 2.57
N ARG A 273 -28.09 -0.89 3.38
CA ARG A 273 -28.84 -2.15 3.26
C ARG A 273 -29.37 -2.56 4.62
N THR A 274 -30.63 -2.98 4.65
CA THR A 274 -31.28 -3.56 5.83
C THR A 274 -31.29 -5.08 5.72
N PHE A 275 -30.78 -5.72 6.76
CA PHE A 275 -30.82 -7.18 6.94
C PHE A 275 -31.87 -7.50 8.00
N ARG A 276 -32.64 -8.59 7.80
CA ARG A 276 -33.64 -9.06 8.75
C ARG A 276 -33.31 -10.48 9.21
N PHE A 277 -33.23 -10.65 10.50
CA PHE A 277 -33.06 -11.96 11.14
C PHE A 277 -34.37 -12.32 11.82
N PRO A 278 -35.06 -13.38 11.39
CA PRO A 278 -36.27 -13.83 12.06
C PRO A 278 -35.97 -14.28 13.49
N VAL A 279 -36.76 -13.81 14.42
CA VAL A 279 -36.64 -14.14 15.85
C VAL A 279 -37.97 -14.71 16.30
N PRO A 280 -38.02 -15.99 16.73
CA PRO A 280 -39.24 -16.57 17.26
C PRO A 280 -39.79 -15.81 18.47
N ALA A 281 -41.11 -15.85 18.65
CA ALA A 281 -41.76 -15.09 19.74
C ALA A 281 -41.32 -15.54 21.14
N ASP A 282 -40.89 -16.80 21.27
CA ASP A 282 -40.40 -17.43 22.50
C ASP A 282 -38.86 -17.35 22.61
N ALA A 283 -38.18 -16.60 21.76
CA ALA A 283 -36.75 -16.41 21.87
C ALA A 283 -36.40 -15.54 23.06
N GLY A 284 -35.47 -16.01 23.89
CA GLY A 284 -34.88 -15.25 24.97
C GLY A 284 -33.96 -14.11 24.53
N ALA A 285 -32.89 -13.91 25.26
CA ALA A 285 -31.88 -12.90 24.93
C ALA A 285 -31.28 -13.10 23.54
N ALA A 286 -31.06 -11.99 22.86
CA ALA A 286 -30.45 -11.96 21.53
C ALA A 286 -29.17 -11.13 21.56
N ARG A 287 -28.12 -11.64 20.90
CA ARG A 287 -26.85 -10.94 20.73
C ARG A 287 -26.46 -10.95 19.26
N LEU A 288 -26.35 -9.77 18.67
CA LEU A 288 -25.90 -9.60 17.29
C LEU A 288 -24.49 -9.01 17.28
N ARG A 289 -23.57 -9.68 16.57
CA ARG A 289 -22.21 -9.20 16.35
C ARG A 289 -21.98 -8.88 14.88
N LEU A 290 -21.40 -7.72 14.63
CA LEU A 290 -20.92 -7.33 13.31
C LEU A 290 -19.40 -7.56 13.29
N LEU A 291 -18.95 -8.47 12.40
CA LEU A 291 -17.58 -8.94 12.40
C LEU A 291 -16.94 -8.73 11.03
N PHE A 292 -15.66 -8.46 11.01
CA PHE A 292 -14.85 -8.39 9.79
C PHE A 292 -13.75 -9.46 9.84
N ARG A 293 -13.75 -10.34 8.87
CA ARG A 293 -12.73 -11.38 8.68
C ARG A 293 -11.70 -10.89 7.66
N PRO A 294 -10.49 -10.49 8.08
CA PRO A 294 -9.45 -10.00 7.17
C PRO A 294 -8.77 -11.10 6.34
N LEU A 295 -8.83 -12.35 6.81
CA LEU A 295 -8.15 -13.50 6.21
C LEU A 295 -9.14 -14.64 5.94
N PRO A 296 -8.85 -15.53 4.96
CA PRO A 296 -9.67 -16.69 4.69
C PRO A 296 -9.66 -17.65 5.88
N LEU A 297 -10.76 -18.36 6.07
CA LEU A 297 -10.89 -19.40 7.11
C LEU A 297 -10.60 -18.94 8.54
N MET A 298 -10.47 -17.65 8.79
CA MET A 298 -10.32 -17.11 10.14
C MET A 298 -11.60 -17.44 10.94
N PRO A 299 -11.48 -18.03 12.14
CA PRO A 299 -12.65 -18.29 13.00
C PRO A 299 -13.33 -16.97 13.41
N LEU A 300 -14.61 -17.03 13.76
CA LEU A 300 -15.39 -15.83 14.08
C LEU A 300 -14.92 -15.14 15.37
N ASP A 301 -14.41 -15.88 16.31
CA ASP A 301 -13.85 -15.36 17.56
C ASP A 301 -12.54 -14.59 17.38
N ALA A 302 -11.80 -14.89 16.31
CA ALA A 302 -10.59 -14.16 15.91
C ALA A 302 -10.86 -12.99 14.94
N ALA A 303 -12.09 -12.84 14.45
CA ALA A 303 -12.49 -11.75 13.56
C ALA A 303 -12.49 -10.39 14.29
N PHE A 304 -12.31 -9.31 13.54
CA PHE A 304 -12.42 -7.96 14.11
C PHE A 304 -13.89 -7.65 14.38
N GLU A 305 -14.23 -7.37 15.63
CA GLU A 305 -15.55 -6.88 15.98
C GLU A 305 -15.71 -5.42 15.57
N LEU A 306 -16.71 -5.16 14.74
CA LEU A 306 -17.06 -3.81 14.29
C LEU A 306 -18.14 -3.18 15.17
N GLY A 307 -18.97 -3.99 15.79
CA GLY A 307 -19.98 -3.60 16.73
C GLY A 307 -20.80 -4.77 17.25
N GLU A 308 -21.56 -4.49 18.31
CA GLU A 308 -22.43 -5.46 18.98
C GLU A 308 -23.75 -4.78 19.38
N TRP A 309 -24.82 -5.54 19.31
CA TRP A 309 -26.14 -5.17 19.82
C TRP A 309 -26.70 -6.35 20.65
N SER A 310 -27.37 -6.00 21.74
CA SER A 310 -28.06 -6.97 22.63
C SER A 310 -29.45 -6.48 22.95
N GLY A 311 -30.44 -7.42 22.98
CA GLY A 311 -31.83 -7.08 23.26
C GLY A 311 -32.73 -8.28 23.52
#